data_3dcd3da4605c314bf6b3620b0d4594fb
#
_entry.id   3dcd3da4605c314bf6b3620b0d4594fb
#
_cell.length_a   1.000
_cell.length_b   1.000
_cell.length_c   1.000
_cell.angle_alpha   90.00
_cell.angle_beta   90.00
_cell.angle_gamma   90.00
#
_symmetry.space_group_name_H-M   'P 1'
#
loop_
_entity.id
_entity.type
_entity.pdbx_description
1 polymer ?
#
loop_
_entity_poly.entity_id
_entity_poly.type
_entity_poly.pdbx_seq_one_letter_code
_entity_poly.pdbx_strand_id
1 'polypeptide(L)'
;VITNGEEKIGGGGEKCFPTISIVDPDFMMTVPPHLTAYQGFDAFFHAAEGYLAKTANPMSDMFTLQAIALIGKSLAAAVKDGSNADARADVALANTLAGFVETLSSCSGEHAIEHALSAFHPKLPHGAGLIMISKAYWSRFKDTSADRLQAIAHALGRADGDFLAALAELQQACGVDKLRLSDYGVKPEDAGELADNAASTMGALFRVDPRTLSREEIMDIITESI
;
A
#
# COMPACT_ATOMS: atom_id res chain seq x y z
N VAL A 1 -9.89 1.47 11.05
CA VAL A 1 -8.62 1.48 11.79
C VAL A 1 -8.79 2.34 13.04
N ILE A 2 -8.29 1.88 14.18
CA ILE A 2 -8.34 2.59 15.47
C ILE A 2 -6.93 2.63 16.03
N THR A 3 -6.49 3.81 16.48
CA THR A 3 -5.22 3.98 17.19
C THR A 3 -5.50 4.21 18.69
N ASN A 4 -4.85 3.42 19.54
CA ASN A 4 -4.92 3.53 20.99
C ASN A 4 -3.49 3.47 21.56
N GLY A 5 -2.90 4.63 21.85
CA GLY A 5 -1.47 4.70 22.22
C GLY A 5 -0.60 4.22 21.04
N GLU A 6 0.22 3.23 21.31
CA GLU A 6 1.15 2.61 20.33
C GLU A 6 0.52 1.42 19.58
N GLU A 7 -0.76 1.20 19.72
CA GLU A 7 -1.50 0.16 19.01
C GLU A 7 -2.37 0.79 17.91
N LYS A 8 -2.05 0.56 16.65
CA LYS A 8 -2.88 0.91 15.49
C LYS A 8 -3.42 -0.36 14.87
N ILE A 9 -4.71 -0.61 15.04
CA ILE A 9 -5.36 -1.87 14.70
C ILE A 9 -6.37 -1.64 13.59
N GLY A 10 -6.21 -2.37 12.49
CA GLY A 10 -7.22 -2.53 11.44
C GLY A 10 -8.22 -3.60 11.84
N GLY A 11 -9.46 -3.40 11.46
CA GLY A 11 -10.50 -4.38 11.66
C GLY A 11 -11.76 -3.99 10.93
N GLY A 12 -12.57 -4.98 10.61
CA GLY A 12 -13.82 -4.80 9.90
C GLY A 12 -14.83 -5.87 10.27
N GLY A 13 -16.02 -5.73 9.75
CA GLY A 13 -17.09 -6.70 9.91
C GLY A 13 -18.33 -6.23 9.16
N GLU A 14 -19.31 -7.11 9.03
CA GLU A 14 -20.53 -6.85 8.27
C GLU A 14 -21.19 -5.49 8.60
N LYS A 15 -21.17 -5.10 9.88
CA LYS A 15 -21.77 -3.85 10.34
C LYS A 15 -20.96 -2.59 10.02
N CYS A 16 -19.73 -2.73 9.53
CA CYS A 16 -18.86 -1.62 9.14
C CYS A 16 -19.12 -1.15 7.70
N PHE A 17 -19.84 -1.94 6.90
CA PHE A 17 -20.16 -1.56 5.53
C PHE A 17 -21.29 -0.54 5.49
N PRO A 18 -21.18 0.52 4.66
CA PRO A 18 -22.26 1.46 4.46
C PRO A 18 -23.43 0.79 3.70
N THR A 19 -24.65 1.19 3.99
CA THR A 19 -25.84 0.73 3.24
C THR A 19 -25.78 1.22 1.78
N ILE A 20 -25.27 2.43 1.57
CA ILE A 20 -25.04 3.04 0.25
C ILE A 20 -23.70 3.76 0.32
N SER A 21 -22.87 3.58 -0.70
CA SER A 21 -21.62 4.31 -0.87
C SER A 21 -21.66 5.09 -2.19
N ILE A 22 -21.45 6.41 -2.12
CA ILE A 22 -21.38 7.30 -3.29
C ILE A 22 -19.92 7.72 -3.45
N VAL A 23 -19.30 7.33 -4.56
CA VAL A 23 -17.93 7.70 -4.92
C VAL A 23 -18.00 8.73 -6.03
N ASP A 24 -17.87 10.00 -5.66
CA ASP A 24 -17.94 11.13 -6.57
C ASP A 24 -16.56 11.80 -6.65
N PRO A 25 -15.86 11.71 -7.81
CA PRO A 25 -14.52 12.27 -7.96
C PRO A 25 -14.47 13.80 -7.81
N ASP A 26 -15.57 14.52 -7.94
CA ASP A 26 -15.61 15.98 -7.75
C ASP A 26 -15.21 16.37 -6.33
N PHE A 27 -15.53 15.56 -5.31
CA PHE A 27 -15.08 15.80 -3.94
C PHE A 27 -13.57 15.64 -3.75
N MET A 28 -12.87 15.05 -4.71
CA MET A 28 -11.42 14.81 -4.65
C MET A 28 -10.61 15.90 -5.36
N MET A 29 -11.27 16.86 -6.06
CA MET A 29 -10.61 17.89 -6.84
C MET A 29 -9.75 18.84 -6.01
N THR A 30 -10.04 18.98 -4.70
CA THR A 30 -9.31 19.85 -3.78
C THR A 30 -8.23 19.13 -2.96
N VAL A 31 -8.07 17.80 -3.13
CA VAL A 31 -7.04 17.02 -2.42
C VAL A 31 -5.66 17.45 -2.89
N PRO A 32 -4.75 17.87 -1.97
CA PRO A 32 -3.41 18.33 -2.32
C PRO A 32 -2.57 17.23 -3.01
N PRO A 33 -1.59 17.59 -3.84
CA PRO A 33 -0.79 16.63 -4.59
C PRO A 33 -0.14 15.52 -3.75
N HIS A 34 0.46 15.86 -2.61
CA HIS A 34 1.08 14.88 -1.73
C HIS A 34 0.07 13.89 -1.14
N LEU A 35 -1.14 14.34 -0.74
CA LEU A 35 -2.17 13.45 -0.26
C LEU A 35 -2.78 12.62 -1.40
N THR A 36 -2.89 13.17 -2.60
CA THR A 36 -3.28 12.40 -3.80
C THR A 36 -2.31 11.25 -4.05
N ALA A 37 -1.00 11.52 -3.95
CA ALA A 37 0.02 10.48 -4.08
C ALA A 37 -0.11 9.42 -2.98
N TYR A 38 -0.18 9.83 -1.71
CA TYR A 38 -0.25 8.90 -0.57
C TYR A 38 -1.49 7.99 -0.63
N GLN A 39 -2.65 8.55 -0.94
CA GLN A 39 -3.90 7.79 -1.06
C GLN A 39 -3.89 6.86 -2.30
N GLY A 40 -3.30 7.32 -3.40
CA GLY A 40 -3.17 6.49 -4.61
C GLY A 40 -2.22 5.31 -4.41
N PHE A 41 -1.12 5.51 -3.69
CA PHE A 41 -0.22 4.42 -3.32
C PHE A 41 -0.82 3.48 -2.29
N ASP A 42 -1.58 3.98 -1.32
CA ASP A 42 -2.33 3.15 -0.38
C ASP A 42 -3.30 2.21 -1.12
N ALA A 43 -4.09 2.75 -2.05
CA ALA A 43 -4.96 1.94 -2.91
C ALA A 43 -4.16 0.92 -3.77
N PHE A 44 -2.99 1.32 -4.28
CA PHE A 44 -2.10 0.43 -4.99
C PHE A 44 -1.63 -0.74 -4.12
N PHE A 45 -1.18 -0.46 -2.89
CA PHE A 45 -0.69 -1.50 -1.99
C PHE A 45 -1.81 -2.42 -1.51
N HIS A 46 -3.00 -1.92 -1.18
CA HIS A 46 -4.17 -2.77 -0.90
C HIS A 46 -4.45 -3.74 -2.05
N ALA A 47 -4.42 -3.26 -3.29
CA ALA A 47 -4.63 -4.11 -4.46
C ALA A 47 -3.47 -5.12 -4.63
N ALA A 48 -2.22 -4.68 -4.53
CA ALA A 48 -1.05 -5.52 -4.75
C ALA A 48 -0.86 -6.58 -3.66
N GLU A 49 -1.03 -6.20 -2.38
CA GLU A 49 -0.99 -7.15 -1.26
C GLU A 49 -2.10 -8.19 -1.37
N GLY A 50 -3.34 -7.76 -1.64
CA GLY A 50 -4.46 -8.68 -1.82
C GLY A 50 -4.27 -9.63 -3.01
N TYR A 51 -3.53 -9.21 -4.04
CA TYR A 51 -3.16 -10.08 -5.16
C TYR A 51 -2.14 -11.13 -4.76
N LEU A 52 -1.12 -10.76 -3.97
CA LEU A 52 -0.09 -11.71 -3.53
C LEU A 52 -0.52 -12.56 -2.33
N ALA A 53 -1.51 -12.16 -1.57
CA ALA A 53 -1.95 -12.84 -0.37
C ALA A 53 -2.34 -14.30 -0.64
N LYS A 54 -2.12 -15.19 0.33
CA LYS A 54 -2.61 -16.59 0.28
C LYS A 54 -4.13 -16.70 0.15
N THR A 55 -4.85 -15.66 0.48
CA THR A 55 -6.30 -15.53 0.37
C THR A 55 -6.77 -15.04 -1.00
N ALA A 56 -5.84 -14.70 -1.90
CA ALA A 56 -6.17 -14.26 -3.26
C ALA A 56 -7.00 -15.32 -4.01
N ASN A 57 -7.93 -14.84 -4.80
CA ASN A 57 -8.85 -15.70 -5.56
C ASN A 57 -9.21 -15.04 -6.89
N PRO A 58 -9.79 -15.78 -7.87
CA PRO A 58 -10.07 -15.23 -9.18
C PRO A 58 -10.93 -13.96 -9.18
N MET A 59 -11.80 -13.78 -8.19
CA MET A 59 -12.64 -12.59 -8.10
C MET A 59 -11.83 -11.38 -7.62
N SER A 60 -10.99 -11.52 -6.57
CA SER A 60 -10.10 -10.44 -6.12
C SER A 60 -9.08 -10.07 -7.19
N ASP A 61 -8.55 -11.06 -7.94
CA ASP A 61 -7.56 -10.85 -8.99
C ASP A 61 -8.09 -9.95 -10.12
N MET A 62 -9.36 -10.09 -10.50
CA MET A 62 -9.99 -9.24 -11.52
C MET A 62 -10.02 -7.77 -11.09
N PHE A 63 -10.40 -7.48 -9.85
CA PHE A 63 -10.42 -6.12 -9.33
C PHE A 63 -9.01 -5.55 -9.16
N THR A 64 -8.07 -6.38 -8.71
CA THR A 64 -6.67 -5.98 -8.52
C THR A 64 -6.05 -5.45 -9.80
N LEU A 65 -6.04 -6.23 -10.87
CA LEU A 65 -5.34 -5.84 -12.10
C LEU A 65 -5.97 -4.60 -12.73
N GLN A 66 -7.29 -4.44 -12.60
CA GLN A 66 -7.97 -3.23 -13.05
C GLN A 66 -7.61 -2.01 -12.19
N ALA A 67 -7.57 -2.14 -10.87
CA ALA A 67 -7.16 -1.06 -9.96
C ALA A 67 -5.74 -0.60 -10.26
N ILE A 68 -4.80 -1.54 -10.38
CA ILE A 68 -3.39 -1.26 -10.67
C ILE A 68 -3.22 -0.59 -12.04
N ALA A 69 -3.94 -1.04 -13.06
CA ALA A 69 -3.88 -0.42 -14.39
C ALA A 69 -4.37 1.04 -14.38
N LEU A 70 -5.44 1.33 -13.64
CA LEU A 70 -5.94 2.70 -13.47
C LEU A 70 -4.94 3.59 -12.72
N ILE A 71 -4.30 3.05 -11.68
CA ILE A 71 -3.26 3.78 -10.93
C ILE A 71 -2.05 4.06 -11.83
N GLY A 72 -1.54 3.06 -12.52
CA GLY A 72 -0.41 3.22 -13.46
C GLY A 72 -0.69 4.26 -14.53
N LYS A 73 -1.93 4.29 -15.07
CA LYS A 73 -2.37 5.24 -16.09
C LYS A 73 -2.50 6.66 -15.56
N SER A 74 -3.08 6.85 -14.35
CA SER A 74 -3.68 8.14 -14.00
C SER A 74 -3.14 8.77 -12.73
N LEU A 75 -2.47 8.03 -11.82
CA LEU A 75 -2.04 8.58 -10.52
C LEU A 75 -1.09 9.76 -10.69
N ALA A 76 -0.04 9.61 -11.50
CA ALA A 76 0.94 10.68 -11.73
C ALA A 76 0.30 11.93 -12.37
N ALA A 77 -0.68 11.76 -13.25
CA ALA A 77 -1.43 12.86 -13.83
C ALA A 77 -2.29 13.59 -12.79
N ALA A 78 -3.00 12.85 -11.93
CA ALA A 78 -3.81 13.41 -10.84
C ALA A 78 -2.95 14.15 -9.79
N VAL A 79 -1.74 13.65 -9.52
CA VAL A 79 -0.78 14.31 -8.61
C VAL A 79 -0.26 15.60 -9.22
N LYS A 80 0.10 15.59 -10.51
CA LYS A 80 0.65 16.75 -11.22
C LYS A 80 -0.38 17.85 -11.45
N ASP A 81 -1.61 17.46 -11.78
CA ASP A 81 -2.73 18.36 -12.02
C ASP A 81 -3.98 17.86 -11.32
N GLY A 82 -4.21 18.41 -10.12
CA GLY A 82 -5.38 18.08 -9.29
C GLY A 82 -6.72 18.46 -9.91
N SER A 83 -6.73 19.29 -10.98
CA SER A 83 -7.94 19.68 -11.72
C SER A 83 -8.27 18.73 -12.87
N ASN A 84 -7.44 17.74 -13.15
CA ASN A 84 -7.69 16.72 -14.17
C ASN A 84 -8.78 15.74 -13.70
N ALA A 85 -10.03 16.03 -14.10
CA ALA A 85 -11.22 15.28 -13.67
C ALA A 85 -11.16 13.79 -14.09
N ASP A 86 -10.67 13.49 -15.28
CA ASP A 86 -10.56 12.11 -15.76
C ASP A 86 -9.55 11.31 -14.92
N ALA A 87 -8.40 11.91 -14.60
CA ALA A 87 -7.41 11.25 -13.74
C ALA A 87 -7.93 11.08 -12.30
N ARG A 88 -8.68 12.05 -11.77
CA ARG A 88 -9.35 11.92 -10.46
C ARG A 88 -10.37 10.79 -10.45
N ALA A 89 -11.19 10.68 -11.50
CA ALA A 89 -12.18 9.62 -11.63
C ALA A 89 -11.51 8.23 -11.69
N ASP A 90 -10.44 8.08 -12.47
CA ASP A 90 -9.67 6.83 -12.54
C ASP A 90 -9.09 6.44 -11.17
N VAL A 91 -8.50 7.38 -10.44
CA VAL A 91 -7.94 7.11 -9.10
C VAL A 91 -9.03 6.78 -8.08
N ALA A 92 -10.17 7.48 -8.12
CA ALA A 92 -11.31 7.19 -7.26
C ALA A 92 -11.88 5.78 -7.52
N LEU A 93 -12.00 5.39 -8.79
CA LEU A 93 -12.41 4.04 -9.17
C LEU A 93 -11.38 3.01 -8.72
N ALA A 94 -10.09 3.25 -8.93
CA ALA A 94 -9.02 2.37 -8.50
C ALA A 94 -9.05 2.12 -6.98
N ASN A 95 -9.24 3.17 -6.19
CA ASN A 95 -9.37 3.06 -4.74
C ASN A 95 -10.60 2.21 -4.32
N THR A 96 -11.72 2.37 -5.02
CA THR A 96 -12.93 1.57 -4.77
C THR A 96 -12.68 0.09 -5.08
N LEU A 97 -12.03 -0.20 -6.20
CA LEU A 97 -11.67 -1.57 -6.59
C LEU A 97 -10.68 -2.19 -5.60
N ALA A 98 -9.70 -1.42 -5.11
CA ALA A 98 -8.77 -1.86 -4.08
C ALA A 98 -9.50 -2.23 -2.77
N GLY A 99 -10.54 -1.47 -2.37
CA GLY A 99 -11.38 -1.82 -1.25
C GLY A 99 -12.15 -3.14 -1.44
N PHE A 100 -12.57 -3.46 -2.67
CA PHE A 100 -13.14 -4.78 -2.98
C PHE A 100 -12.08 -5.88 -2.87
N VAL A 101 -10.84 -5.63 -3.31
CA VAL A 101 -9.73 -6.59 -3.14
C VAL A 101 -9.46 -6.87 -1.67
N GLU A 102 -9.35 -5.82 -0.84
CA GLU A 102 -9.16 -5.97 0.60
C GLU A 102 -10.27 -6.82 1.24
N THR A 103 -11.53 -6.59 0.85
CA THR A 103 -12.68 -7.33 1.36
C THR A 103 -12.70 -8.80 0.91
N LEU A 104 -12.31 -9.08 -0.33
CA LEU A 104 -12.38 -10.42 -0.95
C LEU A 104 -11.11 -11.24 -0.70
N SER A 105 -10.02 -10.61 -0.36
CA SER A 105 -8.73 -11.20 -0.05
C SER A 105 -8.24 -10.71 1.31
N SER A 106 -7.25 -9.82 1.35
CA SER A 106 -6.74 -9.13 2.56
C SER A 106 -5.65 -8.13 2.15
N CYS A 107 -5.34 -7.13 2.98
CA CYS A 107 -4.00 -6.58 3.01
C CYS A 107 -3.07 -7.51 3.79
N SER A 108 -1.76 -7.22 3.85
CA SER A 108 -0.79 -8.17 4.39
C SER A 108 0.31 -7.48 5.24
N GLY A 109 1.51 -8.03 5.28
CA GLY A 109 2.57 -7.59 6.18
C GLY A 109 3.06 -6.16 5.97
N GLU A 110 2.95 -5.57 4.77
CA GLU A 110 3.32 -4.17 4.53
C GLU A 110 2.48 -3.24 5.38
N HIS A 111 1.17 -3.44 5.39
CA HIS A 111 0.25 -2.69 6.24
C HIS A 111 0.50 -2.92 7.74
N ALA A 112 0.85 -4.15 8.14
CA ALA A 112 1.16 -4.43 9.54
C ALA A 112 2.40 -3.64 10.02
N ILE A 113 3.45 -3.58 9.20
CA ILE A 113 4.67 -2.81 9.50
C ILE A 113 4.35 -1.31 9.55
N GLU A 114 3.59 -0.81 8.57
CA GLU A 114 3.22 0.61 8.54
C GLU A 114 2.36 1.01 9.75
N HIS A 115 1.45 0.15 10.18
CA HIS A 115 0.63 0.42 11.37
C HIS A 115 1.49 0.63 12.61
N ALA A 116 2.53 -0.17 12.81
CA ALA A 116 3.49 0.04 13.90
C ALA A 116 4.23 1.37 13.72
N LEU A 117 4.76 1.66 12.52
CA LEU A 117 5.46 2.91 12.24
C LEU A 117 4.61 4.14 12.57
N SER A 118 3.39 4.23 12.06
CA SER A 118 2.52 5.40 12.28
C SER A 118 1.89 5.45 13.67
N ALA A 119 1.80 4.33 14.41
CA ALA A 119 1.41 4.32 15.81
C ALA A 119 2.45 4.99 16.70
N PHE A 120 3.74 4.68 16.49
CA PHE A 120 4.85 5.29 17.24
C PHE A 120 5.21 6.69 16.72
N HIS A 121 4.94 6.98 15.45
CA HIS A 121 5.24 8.25 14.80
C HIS A 121 3.96 8.91 14.25
N PRO A 122 3.11 9.54 15.09
CA PRO A 122 1.79 10.05 14.70
C PRO A 122 1.79 11.14 13.62
N LYS A 123 2.96 11.71 13.31
CA LYS A 123 3.14 12.68 12.21
C LYS A 123 3.41 12.01 10.87
N LEU A 124 3.67 10.70 10.85
CA LEU A 124 3.88 9.92 9.65
C LEU A 124 2.53 9.64 8.98
N PRO A 125 2.26 10.18 7.77
CA PRO A 125 1.04 9.84 7.05
C PRO A 125 1.09 8.38 6.59
N HIS A 126 -0.01 7.65 6.74
CA HIS A 126 -0.12 6.23 6.44
C HIS A 126 0.44 5.84 5.07
N GLY A 127 -0.07 6.44 3.99
CA GLY A 127 0.41 6.14 2.63
C GLY A 127 1.88 6.52 2.39
N ALA A 128 2.43 7.53 3.12
CA ALA A 128 3.85 7.83 3.06
C ALA A 128 4.70 6.72 3.71
N GLY A 129 4.23 6.16 4.84
CA GLY A 129 4.86 5.02 5.50
C GLY A 129 4.94 3.81 4.57
N LEU A 130 3.82 3.44 3.95
CA LEU A 130 3.77 2.35 2.96
C LEU A 130 4.77 2.58 1.80
N ILE A 131 4.78 3.77 1.21
CA ILE A 131 5.71 4.13 0.11
C ILE A 131 7.16 3.89 0.51
N MET A 132 7.55 4.32 1.71
CA MET A 132 8.96 4.25 2.16
C MET A 132 9.43 2.83 2.40
N ILE A 133 8.60 1.95 2.97
CA ILE A 133 8.97 0.55 3.25
C ILE A 133 8.80 -0.37 2.03
N SER A 134 8.05 0.08 1.01
CA SER A 134 7.58 -0.77 -0.09
C SER A 134 8.72 -1.51 -0.81
N LYS A 135 9.80 -0.82 -1.19
CA LYS A 135 10.90 -1.44 -1.94
C LYS A 135 11.54 -2.59 -1.15
N ALA A 136 11.81 -2.38 0.12
CA ALA A 136 12.40 -3.39 0.99
C ALA A 136 11.43 -4.56 1.20
N TYR A 137 10.16 -4.28 1.50
CA TYR A 137 9.13 -5.29 1.71
C TYR A 137 8.92 -6.16 0.45
N TRP A 138 8.64 -5.56 -0.70
CA TRP A 138 8.34 -6.30 -1.93
C TRP A 138 9.53 -7.10 -2.46
N SER A 139 10.77 -6.66 -2.19
CA SER A 139 11.97 -7.42 -2.56
C SER A 139 12.03 -8.81 -1.91
N ARG A 140 11.38 -9.01 -0.77
CA ARG A 140 11.35 -10.29 -0.04
C ARG A 140 10.53 -11.37 -0.76
N PHE A 141 9.69 -10.99 -1.71
CA PHE A 141 8.79 -11.91 -2.42
C PHE A 141 9.12 -12.14 -3.88
N LYS A 142 10.19 -11.53 -4.40
CA LYS A 142 10.55 -11.62 -5.83
C LYS A 142 10.71 -13.06 -6.34
N ASP A 143 11.23 -13.96 -5.50
CA ASP A 143 11.48 -15.35 -5.88
C ASP A 143 10.26 -16.25 -5.64
N THR A 144 9.43 -15.93 -4.65
CA THR A 144 8.24 -16.74 -4.27
C THR A 144 6.99 -16.37 -5.04
N SER A 145 6.94 -15.18 -5.63
CA SER A 145 5.75 -14.63 -6.28
C SER A 145 6.06 -13.97 -7.63
N ALA A 146 7.09 -14.45 -8.33
CA ALA A 146 7.62 -13.85 -9.57
C ALA A 146 6.52 -13.59 -10.61
N ASP A 147 5.68 -14.59 -10.91
CA ASP A 147 4.62 -14.47 -11.93
C ASP A 147 3.57 -13.39 -11.57
N ARG A 148 3.19 -13.31 -10.28
CA ARG A 148 2.23 -12.32 -9.81
C ARG A 148 2.83 -10.92 -9.80
N LEU A 149 4.08 -10.76 -9.37
CA LEU A 149 4.80 -9.48 -9.44
C LEU A 149 4.98 -9.01 -10.89
N GLN A 150 5.27 -9.93 -11.82
CA GLN A 150 5.33 -9.62 -13.25
C GLN A 150 3.97 -9.13 -13.78
N ALA A 151 2.87 -9.78 -13.37
CA ALA A 151 1.53 -9.35 -13.77
C ALA A 151 1.19 -7.94 -13.27
N ILE A 152 1.59 -7.60 -12.03
CA ILE A 152 1.46 -6.23 -11.49
C ILE A 152 2.28 -5.24 -12.33
N ALA A 153 3.53 -5.57 -12.66
CA ALA A 153 4.38 -4.71 -13.49
C ALA A 153 3.76 -4.43 -14.87
N HIS A 154 3.21 -5.47 -15.50
CA HIS A 154 2.50 -5.32 -16.78
C HIS A 154 1.25 -4.45 -16.62
N ALA A 155 0.47 -4.60 -15.54
CA ALA A 155 -0.70 -3.76 -15.27
C ALA A 155 -0.32 -2.30 -15.04
N LEU A 156 0.86 -2.02 -14.44
CA LEU A 156 1.44 -0.68 -14.35
C LEU A 156 1.93 -0.12 -15.70
N GLY A 157 1.93 -0.94 -16.77
CA GLY A 157 2.38 -0.56 -18.10
C GLY A 157 3.84 -0.90 -18.43
N ARG A 158 4.54 -1.62 -17.54
CA ARG A 158 5.95 -1.99 -17.75
C ARG A 158 6.09 -3.31 -18.49
N ALA A 159 6.60 -3.23 -19.73
CA ALA A 159 6.63 -4.37 -20.66
C ALA A 159 7.61 -5.49 -20.28
N ASP A 160 8.73 -5.18 -19.60
CA ASP A 160 9.74 -6.17 -19.19
C ASP A 160 9.33 -6.97 -17.95
N GLY A 161 8.24 -6.57 -17.27
CA GLY A 161 7.72 -7.26 -16.09
C GLY A 161 8.54 -7.04 -14.80
N ASP A 162 9.50 -6.11 -14.79
CA ASP A 162 10.24 -5.76 -13.56
C ASP A 162 9.39 -4.89 -12.64
N PHE A 163 8.82 -5.54 -11.62
CA PHE A 163 7.92 -4.89 -10.67
C PHE A 163 8.61 -3.80 -9.84
N LEU A 164 9.81 -4.07 -9.31
CA LEU A 164 10.49 -3.09 -8.46
C LEU A 164 10.90 -1.84 -9.26
N ALA A 165 11.24 -2.01 -10.52
CA ALA A 165 11.49 -0.89 -11.41
C ALA A 165 10.19 -0.13 -11.74
N ALA A 166 9.08 -0.83 -12.02
CA ALA A 166 7.77 -0.21 -12.24
C ALA A 166 7.33 0.62 -11.02
N LEU A 167 7.48 0.08 -9.82
CA LEU A 167 7.15 0.76 -8.57
C LEU A 167 8.02 2.02 -8.38
N ALA A 168 9.33 1.91 -8.61
CA ALA A 168 10.25 3.05 -8.51
C ALA A 168 9.91 4.16 -9.52
N GLU A 169 9.57 3.81 -10.75
CA GLU A 169 9.14 4.77 -11.78
C GLU A 169 7.84 5.48 -11.38
N LEU A 170 6.86 4.76 -10.84
CA LEU A 170 5.62 5.36 -10.36
C LEU A 170 5.88 6.31 -9.18
N GLN A 171 6.73 5.92 -8.22
CA GLN A 171 7.13 6.78 -7.11
C GLN A 171 7.82 8.06 -7.61
N GLN A 172 8.73 7.93 -8.56
CA GLN A 172 9.41 9.08 -9.17
C GLN A 172 8.44 9.99 -9.92
N ALA A 173 7.52 9.42 -10.70
CA ALA A 173 6.52 10.17 -11.46
C ALA A 173 5.56 10.96 -10.55
N CYS A 174 5.30 10.47 -9.35
CA CYS A 174 4.50 11.12 -8.31
C CYS A 174 5.31 12.03 -7.38
N GLY A 175 6.65 12.07 -7.51
CA GLY A 175 7.53 12.93 -6.69
C GLY A 175 7.66 12.47 -5.23
N VAL A 176 7.51 11.18 -4.96
CA VAL A 176 7.55 10.58 -3.61
C VAL A 176 8.74 9.63 -3.38
N ASP A 177 9.62 9.51 -4.37
CA ASP A 177 10.80 8.63 -4.35
C ASP A 177 11.89 9.04 -3.34
N LYS A 178 11.80 10.26 -2.80
CA LYS A 178 12.79 10.82 -1.85
C LYS A 178 12.31 10.83 -0.41
N LEU A 179 11.13 10.32 -0.13
CA LEU A 179 10.64 10.19 1.25
C LEU A 179 11.55 9.24 2.04
N ARG A 180 11.79 9.57 3.32
CA ARG A 180 12.62 8.77 4.24
C ARG A 180 11.95 8.68 5.60
N LEU A 181 12.00 7.51 6.22
CA LEU A 181 11.47 7.28 7.56
C LEU A 181 12.17 8.16 8.61
N SER A 182 13.47 8.45 8.40
CA SER A 182 14.23 9.34 9.28
C SER A 182 13.67 10.77 9.35
N ASP A 183 13.01 11.27 8.30
CA ASP A 183 12.36 12.58 8.31
C ASP A 183 11.18 12.65 9.30
N TYR A 184 10.65 11.50 9.68
CA TYR A 184 9.58 11.35 10.66
C TYR A 184 10.06 10.90 12.03
N GLY A 185 11.39 10.81 12.22
CA GLY A 185 12.03 10.49 13.49
C GLY A 185 12.21 9.00 13.78
N VAL A 186 11.97 8.14 12.80
CA VAL A 186 12.28 6.69 12.91
C VAL A 186 13.79 6.49 12.86
N LYS A 187 14.32 5.66 13.74
CA LYS A 187 15.74 5.37 13.86
C LYS A 187 16.01 3.87 13.78
N PRO A 188 17.24 3.45 13.40
CA PRO A 188 17.59 2.03 13.34
C PRO A 188 17.37 1.27 14.65
N GLU A 189 17.58 1.92 15.81
CA GLU A 189 17.35 1.33 17.12
C GLU A 189 15.89 1.01 17.41
N ASP A 190 14.92 1.65 16.73
CA ASP A 190 13.49 1.44 16.91
C ASP A 190 12.99 0.17 16.21
N ALA A 191 13.76 -0.37 15.25
CA ALA A 191 13.33 -1.45 14.37
C ALA A 191 12.86 -2.72 15.11
N GLY A 192 13.52 -3.05 16.24
CA GLY A 192 13.15 -4.21 17.06
C GLY A 192 11.78 -4.06 17.72
N GLU A 193 11.51 -2.90 18.32
CA GLU A 193 10.25 -2.59 18.99
C GLU A 193 9.10 -2.48 17.97
N LEU A 194 9.35 -1.84 16.85
CA LEU A 194 8.38 -1.72 15.75
C LEU A 194 8.02 -3.08 15.15
N ALA A 195 9.00 -3.97 14.94
CA ALA A 195 8.75 -5.33 14.46
C ALA A 195 7.91 -6.15 15.45
N ASP A 196 8.20 -6.06 16.75
CA ASP A 196 7.44 -6.73 17.80
C ASP A 196 6.00 -6.18 17.90
N ASN A 197 5.84 -4.87 17.78
CA ASN A 197 4.52 -4.22 17.75
C ASN A 197 3.71 -4.67 16.53
N ALA A 198 4.27 -4.63 15.32
CA ALA A 198 3.60 -5.09 14.10
C ALA A 198 3.12 -6.55 14.23
N ALA A 199 3.98 -7.42 14.78
CA ALA A 199 3.65 -8.83 14.97
C ALA A 199 2.56 -9.06 16.04
N SER A 200 2.55 -8.27 17.12
CA SER A 200 1.59 -8.42 18.23
C SER A 200 0.22 -7.82 17.89
N THR A 201 0.19 -6.66 17.23
CA THR A 201 -1.05 -5.92 16.95
C THR A 201 -1.74 -6.39 15.66
N MET A 202 -0.97 -6.64 14.61
CA MET A 202 -1.47 -7.00 13.27
C MET A 202 -0.88 -8.31 12.72
N GLY A 203 -0.41 -9.19 13.60
CA GLY A 203 0.24 -10.46 13.21
C GLY A 203 -0.59 -11.39 12.30
N ALA A 204 -1.91 -11.19 12.25
CA ALA A 204 -2.78 -11.89 11.32
C ALA A 204 -2.41 -11.61 9.86
N LEU A 205 -1.97 -10.40 9.54
CA LEU A 205 -1.63 -9.97 8.19
C LEU A 205 -0.35 -10.67 7.67
N PHE A 206 0.64 -10.92 8.52
CA PHE A 206 1.83 -11.69 8.12
C PHE A 206 1.53 -13.14 7.76
N ARG A 207 0.42 -13.71 8.27
CA ARG A 207 0.04 -15.10 7.95
C ARG A 207 -0.48 -15.26 6.53
N VAL A 208 -1.01 -14.19 5.93
CA VAL A 208 -1.50 -14.21 4.56
C VAL A 208 -0.44 -13.81 3.52
N ASP A 209 0.73 -13.33 3.95
CA ASP A 209 1.88 -13.14 3.05
C ASP A 209 2.19 -14.41 2.25
N PRO A 210 2.71 -14.30 1.02
CA PRO A 210 3.12 -15.46 0.20
C PRO A 210 4.03 -16.44 0.94
N ARG A 211 4.92 -15.90 1.76
CA ARG A 211 5.73 -16.65 2.73
C ARG A 211 5.80 -15.89 4.06
N THR A 212 6.09 -16.61 5.12
CA THR A 212 6.29 -15.99 6.43
C THR A 212 7.58 -15.16 6.43
N LEU A 213 7.51 -13.96 6.94
CA LEU A 213 8.67 -13.13 7.25
C LEU A 213 9.14 -13.43 8.69
N SER A 214 10.44 -13.54 8.89
CA SER A 214 11.01 -13.62 10.24
C SER A 214 11.02 -12.25 10.91
N ARG A 215 11.21 -12.22 12.22
CA ARG A 215 11.38 -10.97 12.97
C ARG A 215 12.55 -10.15 12.43
N GLU A 216 13.65 -10.80 12.13
CA GLU A 216 14.85 -10.18 11.57
C GLU A 216 14.56 -9.56 10.20
N GLU A 217 13.83 -10.25 9.34
CA GLU A 217 13.45 -9.70 8.03
C GLU A 217 12.54 -8.46 8.15
N ILE A 218 11.65 -8.43 9.15
CA ILE A 218 10.81 -7.24 9.43
C ILE A 218 11.68 -6.08 9.91
N MET A 219 12.63 -6.33 10.80
CA MET A 219 13.61 -5.32 11.24
C MET A 219 14.46 -4.79 10.08
N ASP A 220 14.91 -5.68 9.20
CA ASP A 220 15.69 -5.31 8.01
C ASP A 220 14.87 -4.43 7.05
N ILE A 221 13.58 -4.75 6.82
CA ILE A 221 12.67 -3.93 6.01
C ILE A 221 12.60 -2.51 6.57
N ILE A 222 12.42 -2.36 7.87
CA ILE A 222 12.37 -1.05 8.53
C ILE A 222 13.72 -0.32 8.38
N THR A 223 14.82 -0.99 8.67
CA THR A 223 16.16 -0.40 8.66
C THR A 223 16.62 0.00 7.26
N GLU A 224 16.33 -0.81 6.24
CA GLU A 224 16.64 -0.50 4.83
C GLU A 224 15.83 0.70 4.29
N SER A 225 14.77 1.10 5.00
CA SER A 225 13.85 2.19 4.61
C SER A 225 14.12 3.52 5.31
N ILE A 226 15.10 3.59 6.23
CA ILE A 226 15.55 4.80 6.93
C ILE A 226 16.53 5.58 6.08
#